data_bbf67ba2c45c9d01aba6d1f1903bef97
#
_entry.id   bbf67ba2c45c9d01aba6d1f1903bef97
#
_cell.length_a   1.000
_cell.length_b   1.000
_cell.length_c   1.000
_cell.angle_alpha   90.00
_cell.angle_beta   90.00
_cell.angle_gamma   90.00
#
_symmetry.space_group_name_H-M   'P 1'
#
loop_
_entity.id
_entity.type
_entity.pdbx_description
1 polymer ?
#
loop_
_entity_poly.entity_id
_entity_poly.type
_entity_poly.pdbx_seq_one_letter_code
_entity_poly.pdbx_strand_id
1 'polypeptide(L)'
;LESASGRLRDSQVMIGRRPGAHNTTPVHASRFVPAPPGDPLRAGVRALVDWLHRDHEGDIDPIIAAGMAHYQFETLHPFRDGNGRLGRFLIVLTLLSSGVLSEPTLTVSPWLEERRAEYYDALLRVSTHGDWDTFLAFFSQGLAAAATSTRHQMLALAAAHQSLKETVRASSLRSAHALDLVDFAVANPSFTVRKVEAALGISYGRANGLVAQLTDIG
;
A
#
# COMPACT_ATOMS: atom_id res chain seq x y z
N LEU A 1 -20.60 -0.91 11.57
CA LEU A 1 -19.49 -0.82 10.59
C LEU A 1 -19.89 -1.38 9.20
N GLU A 2 -20.74 -2.41 9.13
CA GLU A 2 -21.15 -3.05 7.86
C GLU A 2 -22.00 -2.17 6.94
N SER A 3 -22.75 -1.21 7.47
CA SER A 3 -23.70 -0.41 6.66
C SER A 3 -23.04 0.69 5.81
N ALA A 4 -21.75 1.01 6.02
CA ALA A 4 -21.03 2.08 5.32
C ALA A 4 -19.98 1.58 4.32
N SER A 5 -19.72 0.26 4.28
CA SER A 5 -18.72 -0.34 3.41
C SER A 5 -19.10 -0.21 1.93
N GLY A 6 -18.18 0.28 1.10
CA GLY A 6 -18.39 0.44 -0.35
C GLY A 6 -19.33 1.57 -0.77
N ARG A 7 -19.77 2.44 0.17
CA ARG A 7 -20.62 3.58 -0.14
C ARG A 7 -19.86 4.89 -0.06
N LEU A 8 -20.13 5.79 -0.99
CA LEU A 8 -19.64 7.15 -0.90
C LEU A 8 -20.21 7.81 0.36
N ARG A 9 -19.43 8.68 0.99
CA ARG A 9 -19.86 9.42 2.17
C ARG A 9 -21.09 10.29 1.88
N ASP A 10 -21.95 10.39 2.84
CA ASP A 10 -23.19 11.18 2.84
C ASP A 10 -23.11 12.41 3.76
N SER A 11 -21.95 12.58 4.43
CA SER A 11 -21.67 13.69 5.34
C SER A 11 -20.37 14.40 4.95
N GLN A 12 -20.29 15.70 5.31
CA GLN A 12 -19.08 16.47 5.10
C GLN A 12 -17.96 15.95 6.01
N VAL A 13 -16.79 15.73 5.43
CA VAL A 13 -15.55 15.41 6.15
C VAL A 13 -14.58 16.58 6.06
N MET A 14 -13.65 16.61 6.99
CA MET A 14 -12.63 17.63 7.10
C MET A 14 -11.29 16.94 7.30
N ILE A 15 -10.27 17.40 6.58
CA ILE A 15 -8.96 16.75 6.57
C ILE A 15 -7.94 17.62 7.30
N GLY A 16 -7.29 17.03 8.29
CA GLY A 16 -6.25 17.67 9.08
C GLY A 16 -6.74 18.86 9.90
N ARG A 17 -5.86 19.43 10.70
CA ARG A 17 -6.13 20.63 11.49
C ARG A 17 -5.04 21.67 11.19
N ARG A 18 -5.45 22.92 11.01
CA ARG A 18 -4.49 24.03 10.85
C ARG A 18 -3.73 24.25 12.15
N PRO A 19 -2.42 24.49 12.11
CA PRO A 19 -1.68 24.88 13.29
C PRO A 19 -2.29 26.12 13.93
N GLY A 20 -2.40 26.14 15.25
CA GLY A 20 -2.95 27.29 15.98
C GLY A 20 -4.48 27.49 15.90
N ALA A 21 -5.21 26.66 15.19
CA ALA A 21 -6.67 26.75 15.08
C ALA A 21 -7.36 26.27 16.37
N HIS A 22 -7.27 27.07 17.42
CA HIS A 22 -7.98 26.86 18.68
C HIS A 22 -9.27 27.70 18.64
N ASN A 23 -10.38 27.17 19.14
CA ASN A 23 -11.68 27.85 19.29
C ASN A 23 -12.34 28.35 18.01
N THR A 24 -12.09 27.71 16.84
CA THR A 24 -12.78 27.98 15.60
C THR A 24 -13.73 26.85 15.23
N THR A 25 -14.70 27.12 14.34
CA THR A 25 -15.57 26.06 13.82
C THR A 25 -14.75 24.98 13.13
N PRO A 26 -15.19 23.71 13.12
CA PRO A 26 -14.44 22.61 12.51
C PRO A 26 -14.01 22.89 11.07
N VAL A 27 -14.85 23.55 10.26
CA VAL A 27 -14.52 23.92 8.86
C VAL A 27 -13.33 24.88 8.79
N HIS A 28 -13.34 25.94 9.62
CA HIS A 28 -12.25 26.93 9.66
C HIS A 28 -10.99 26.38 10.31
N ALA A 29 -11.13 25.40 11.20
CA ALA A 29 -9.99 24.70 11.81
C ALA A 29 -9.35 23.69 10.90
N SER A 30 -10.02 23.27 9.83
CA SER A 30 -9.54 22.23 8.91
C SER A 30 -8.45 22.73 7.98
N ARG A 31 -7.51 21.88 7.68
CA ARG A 31 -6.48 22.13 6.68
C ARG A 31 -7.06 22.10 5.26
N PHE A 32 -7.92 21.14 5.00
CA PHE A 32 -8.62 20.96 3.73
C PHE A 32 -10.06 20.49 3.96
N VAL A 33 -10.98 21.00 3.15
CA VAL A 33 -12.40 20.60 3.13
C VAL A 33 -12.72 20.06 1.74
N PRO A 34 -12.89 18.74 1.59
CA PRO A 34 -13.23 18.12 0.31
C PRO A 34 -14.57 18.57 -0.24
N ALA A 35 -14.85 18.24 -1.50
CA ALA A 35 -16.13 18.48 -2.15
C ALA A 35 -17.29 18.01 -1.26
N PRO A 36 -18.45 18.74 -1.26
CA PRO A 36 -19.60 18.33 -0.46
C PRO A 36 -20.13 16.95 -0.91
N PRO A 37 -20.75 16.18 0.00
CA PRO A 37 -21.38 14.91 -0.35
C PRO A 37 -22.54 15.14 -1.33
N GLY A 38 -23.03 14.05 -1.94
CA GLY A 38 -24.11 14.10 -2.91
C GLY A 38 -23.59 14.18 -4.35
N ASP A 39 -24.25 14.96 -5.21
CA ASP A 39 -23.96 15.01 -6.65
C ASP A 39 -22.56 15.53 -6.99
N PRO A 40 -22.01 16.55 -6.33
CA PRO A 40 -20.64 16.99 -6.61
C PRO A 40 -19.60 15.90 -6.36
N LEU A 41 -19.73 15.17 -5.24
CA LEU A 41 -18.85 14.05 -4.94
C LEU A 41 -19.01 12.91 -5.95
N ARG A 42 -20.25 12.55 -6.28
CA ARG A 42 -20.53 11.50 -7.28
C ARG A 42 -19.97 11.84 -8.66
N ALA A 43 -20.14 13.08 -9.09
CA ALA A 43 -19.59 13.56 -10.36
C ALA A 43 -18.07 13.51 -10.38
N GLY A 44 -17.41 13.97 -9.32
CA GLY A 44 -15.95 13.92 -9.19
C GLY A 44 -15.40 12.49 -9.21
N VAL A 45 -16.06 11.56 -8.49
CA VAL A 45 -15.64 10.14 -8.50
C VAL A 45 -15.83 9.52 -9.87
N ARG A 46 -16.95 9.80 -10.57
CA ARG A 46 -17.14 9.32 -11.96
C ARG A 46 -16.07 9.85 -12.89
N ALA A 47 -15.80 11.15 -12.84
CA ALA A 47 -14.76 11.76 -13.66
C ALA A 47 -13.38 11.15 -13.42
N LEU A 48 -13.02 10.84 -12.15
CA LEU A 48 -11.78 10.14 -11.82
C LEU A 48 -11.77 8.71 -12.41
N VAL A 49 -12.86 7.96 -12.26
CA VAL A 49 -12.97 6.60 -12.81
C VAL A 49 -12.90 6.62 -14.34
N ASP A 50 -13.61 7.54 -14.99
CA ASP A 50 -13.57 7.70 -16.45
C ASP A 50 -12.17 8.07 -16.92
N TRP A 51 -11.46 8.91 -16.17
CA TRP A 51 -10.08 9.29 -16.47
C TRP A 51 -9.13 8.10 -16.33
N LEU A 52 -9.26 7.29 -15.28
CA LEU A 52 -8.45 6.10 -15.05
C LEU A 52 -8.63 5.01 -16.12
N HIS A 53 -9.81 4.96 -16.77
CA HIS A 53 -10.09 4.01 -17.85
C HIS A 53 -9.63 4.49 -19.25
N ARG A 54 -9.21 5.74 -19.37
CA ARG A 54 -8.64 6.22 -20.63
C ARG A 54 -7.26 5.64 -20.85
N ASP A 55 -6.95 5.41 -22.12
CA ASP A 55 -5.58 5.15 -22.51
C ASP A 55 -4.79 6.47 -22.47
N HIS A 56 -3.71 6.48 -21.72
CA HIS A 56 -2.79 7.60 -21.58
C HIS A 56 -1.44 7.32 -22.22
N GLU A 57 -1.30 6.19 -22.95
CA GLU A 57 -0.05 5.78 -23.55
C GLU A 57 0.40 6.85 -24.57
N GLY A 58 1.63 7.33 -24.39
CA GLY A 58 2.22 8.39 -25.21
C GLY A 58 1.84 9.82 -24.84
N ASP A 59 0.78 10.04 -24.05
CA ASP A 59 0.32 11.37 -23.64
C ASP A 59 0.83 11.77 -22.26
N ILE A 60 0.80 10.86 -21.29
CA ILE A 60 1.18 11.14 -19.89
C ILE A 60 2.08 10.02 -19.40
N ASP A 61 3.23 10.38 -18.81
CA ASP A 61 4.10 9.41 -18.13
C ASP A 61 3.31 8.66 -17.03
N PRO A 62 3.40 7.32 -16.93
CA PRO A 62 2.65 6.52 -15.95
C PRO A 62 2.87 6.92 -14.50
N ILE A 63 4.08 7.40 -14.13
CA ILE A 63 4.38 7.89 -12.79
C ILE A 63 3.60 9.17 -12.51
N ILE A 64 3.55 10.06 -13.49
CA ILE A 64 2.79 11.32 -13.43
C ILE A 64 1.29 11.01 -13.35
N ALA A 65 0.79 10.11 -14.19
CA ALA A 65 -0.60 9.68 -14.17
C ALA A 65 -1.00 9.10 -12.79
N ALA A 66 -0.14 8.26 -12.20
CA ALA A 66 -0.39 7.71 -10.86
C ALA A 66 -0.43 8.83 -9.79
N GLY A 67 0.45 9.83 -9.89
CA GLY A 67 0.45 11.00 -9.00
C GLY A 67 -0.82 11.84 -9.13
N MET A 68 -1.26 12.11 -10.35
CA MET A 68 -2.49 12.87 -10.64
C MET A 68 -3.73 12.13 -10.14
N ALA A 69 -3.83 10.82 -10.39
CA ALA A 69 -4.92 9.98 -9.90
C ALA A 69 -4.97 9.96 -8.36
N HIS A 70 -3.81 9.79 -7.73
CA HIS A 70 -3.69 9.81 -6.28
C HIS A 70 -4.11 11.14 -5.68
N TYR A 71 -3.60 12.26 -6.20
CA TYR A 71 -4.02 13.60 -5.78
C TYR A 71 -5.53 13.79 -5.89
N GLN A 72 -6.10 13.46 -7.04
CA GLN A 72 -7.54 13.63 -7.27
C GLN A 72 -8.37 12.78 -6.31
N PHE A 73 -7.96 11.55 -6.05
CA PHE A 73 -8.63 10.68 -5.08
C PHE A 73 -8.58 11.25 -3.65
N GLU A 74 -7.41 11.71 -3.20
CA GLU A 74 -7.24 12.30 -1.86
C GLU A 74 -8.03 13.61 -1.72
N THR A 75 -8.12 14.41 -2.78
CA THR A 75 -8.89 15.65 -2.82
C THR A 75 -10.41 15.40 -2.77
N LEU A 76 -10.90 14.38 -3.46
CA LEU A 76 -12.31 13.97 -3.39
C LEU A 76 -12.66 13.37 -2.03
N HIS A 77 -11.75 12.63 -1.44
CA HIS A 77 -11.92 11.93 -0.17
C HIS A 77 -13.26 11.20 -0.08
N PRO A 78 -13.52 10.22 -0.97
CA PRO A 78 -14.88 9.77 -1.25
C PRO A 78 -15.54 8.95 -0.13
N PHE A 79 -14.78 8.42 0.82
CA PHE A 79 -15.29 7.55 1.86
C PHE A 79 -15.21 8.20 3.25
N ARG A 80 -15.92 7.63 4.23
CA ARG A 80 -15.86 8.09 5.62
C ARG A 80 -14.53 7.76 6.29
N ASP A 81 -13.93 6.64 5.91
CA ASP A 81 -12.63 6.16 6.41
C ASP A 81 -11.91 5.35 5.34
N GLY A 82 -10.59 5.19 5.50
CA GLY A 82 -9.76 4.39 4.62
C GLY A 82 -9.29 5.06 3.34
N ASN A 83 -9.61 6.35 3.11
CA ASN A 83 -9.22 7.05 1.89
C ASN A 83 -7.71 7.00 1.65
N GLY A 84 -6.87 7.31 2.64
CA GLY A 84 -5.42 7.28 2.46
C GLY A 84 -4.88 5.88 2.12
N ARG A 85 -5.49 4.79 2.63
CA ARG A 85 -5.12 3.42 2.25
C ARG A 85 -5.50 3.12 0.80
N LEU A 86 -6.72 3.48 0.43
CA LEU A 86 -7.22 3.30 -0.93
C LEU A 86 -6.47 4.18 -1.94
N GLY A 87 -6.18 5.44 -1.58
CA GLY A 87 -5.39 6.34 -2.42
C GLY A 87 -3.98 5.80 -2.70
N ARG A 88 -3.32 5.24 -1.69
CA ARG A 88 -2.02 4.58 -1.89
C ARG A 88 -2.12 3.27 -2.66
N PHE A 89 -3.21 2.52 -2.50
CA PHE A 89 -3.47 1.34 -3.31
C PHE A 89 -3.74 1.71 -4.77
N LEU A 90 -4.43 2.83 -5.02
CA LEU A 90 -4.67 3.34 -6.37
C LEU A 90 -3.36 3.65 -7.12
N ILE A 91 -2.31 4.13 -6.43
CA ILE A 91 -0.98 4.30 -7.02
C ILE A 91 -0.49 2.98 -7.62
N VAL A 92 -0.51 1.92 -6.81
CA VAL A 92 -0.04 0.59 -7.23
C VAL A 92 -0.88 0.05 -8.39
N LEU A 93 -2.21 0.21 -8.33
CA LEU A 93 -3.11 -0.23 -9.40
C LEU A 93 -2.84 0.51 -10.72
N THR A 94 -2.62 1.83 -10.67
CA THR A 94 -2.32 2.63 -11.86
C THR A 94 -0.99 2.18 -12.49
N LEU A 95 0.03 1.93 -11.67
CA LEU A 95 1.33 1.45 -12.16
C LEU A 95 1.28 0.01 -12.69
N LEU A 96 0.42 -0.85 -12.14
CA LEU A 96 0.16 -2.19 -12.67
C LEU A 96 -0.55 -2.13 -14.02
N SER A 97 -1.62 -1.33 -14.12
CA SER A 97 -2.41 -1.22 -15.35
C SER A 97 -1.62 -0.63 -16.51
N SER A 98 -0.64 0.24 -16.23
CA SER A 98 0.28 0.80 -17.23
C SER A 98 1.50 -0.08 -17.54
N GLY A 99 1.61 -1.26 -16.92
CA GLY A 99 2.74 -2.18 -17.14
C GLY A 99 4.07 -1.76 -16.51
N VAL A 100 4.12 -0.67 -15.73
CA VAL A 100 5.33 -0.26 -14.98
C VAL A 100 5.66 -1.25 -13.86
N LEU A 101 4.63 -1.81 -13.24
CA LEU A 101 4.78 -2.91 -12.28
C LEU A 101 4.19 -4.19 -12.89
N SER A 102 4.86 -5.32 -12.69
CA SER A 102 4.34 -6.65 -12.98
C SER A 102 3.58 -7.28 -11.81
N GLU A 103 3.89 -6.84 -10.57
CA GLU A 103 3.33 -7.37 -9.33
C GLU A 103 3.06 -6.25 -8.32
N PRO A 104 2.05 -6.35 -7.44
CA PRO A 104 1.67 -5.31 -6.49
C PRO A 104 2.60 -5.25 -5.25
N THR A 105 3.90 -5.28 -5.46
CA THR A 105 4.90 -5.36 -4.38
C THR A 105 5.35 -4.02 -3.83
N LEU A 106 5.05 -2.91 -4.54
CA LEU A 106 5.47 -1.57 -4.15
C LEU A 106 4.72 -1.07 -2.93
N THR A 107 5.45 -0.60 -1.90
CA THR A 107 4.88 -0.01 -0.70
C THR A 107 5.41 1.40 -0.47
N VAL A 108 4.62 2.41 -0.82
CA VAL A 108 4.97 3.84 -0.66
C VAL A 108 4.62 4.38 0.73
N SER A 109 3.78 3.67 1.48
CA SER A 109 3.24 4.14 2.77
C SER A 109 4.28 4.55 3.80
N PRO A 110 5.38 3.81 4.05
CA PRO A 110 6.38 4.20 5.04
C PRO A 110 7.03 5.55 4.72
N TRP A 111 7.40 5.76 3.46
CA TRP A 111 8.04 7.00 3.03
C TRP A 111 7.13 8.23 3.17
N LEU A 112 5.85 8.10 2.81
CA LEU A 112 4.86 9.17 2.96
C LEU A 112 4.56 9.46 4.43
N GLU A 113 4.53 8.44 5.29
CA GLU A 113 4.27 8.62 6.72
C GLU A 113 5.42 9.34 7.43
N GLU A 114 6.68 9.01 7.11
CA GLU A 114 7.85 9.73 7.61
C GLU A 114 7.85 11.22 7.22
N ARG A 115 7.28 11.55 6.05
CA ARG A 115 7.21 12.91 5.50
C ARG A 115 5.80 13.46 5.45
N ARG A 116 4.99 13.09 6.41
CA ARG A 116 3.55 13.35 6.43
C ARG A 116 3.20 14.85 6.32
N ALA A 117 3.98 15.71 6.97
CA ALA A 117 3.75 17.15 6.90
C ALA A 117 4.00 17.69 5.48
N GLU A 118 5.15 17.34 4.88
CA GLU A 118 5.51 17.71 3.51
C GLU A 118 4.50 17.18 2.48
N TYR A 119 4.07 15.93 2.65
CA TYR A 119 3.06 15.30 1.81
C TYR A 119 1.74 16.09 1.81
N TYR A 120 1.23 16.45 3.00
CA TYR A 120 0.00 17.23 3.08
C TYR A 120 0.17 18.66 2.59
N ASP A 121 1.34 19.26 2.77
CA ASP A 121 1.65 20.58 2.22
C ASP A 121 1.69 20.54 0.70
N ALA A 122 2.31 19.52 0.11
CA ALA A 122 2.37 19.34 -1.34
C ALA A 122 0.98 19.17 -1.96
N LEU A 123 0.11 18.32 -1.39
CA LEU A 123 -1.29 18.19 -1.82
C LEU A 123 -2.06 19.51 -1.72
N LEU A 124 -1.89 20.24 -0.62
CA LEU A 124 -2.58 21.51 -0.41
C LEU A 124 -2.12 22.57 -1.39
N ARG A 125 -0.84 22.63 -1.73
CA ARG A 125 -0.28 23.58 -2.71
C ARG A 125 -0.85 23.38 -4.11
N VAL A 126 -1.08 22.14 -4.53
CA VAL A 126 -1.81 21.88 -5.79
C VAL A 126 -3.21 22.49 -5.74
N SER A 127 -3.96 22.25 -4.64
CA SER A 127 -5.33 22.74 -4.49
C SER A 127 -5.44 24.27 -4.42
N THR A 128 -4.42 24.94 -3.85
CA THR A 128 -4.47 26.39 -3.57
C THR A 128 -3.72 27.24 -4.59
N HIS A 129 -2.71 26.70 -5.24
CA HIS A 129 -1.80 27.43 -6.12
C HIS A 129 -1.60 26.79 -7.50
N GLY A 130 -2.15 25.58 -7.72
CA GLY A 130 -1.88 24.80 -8.94
C GLY A 130 -0.42 24.31 -9.04
N ASP A 131 0.27 24.18 -7.90
CA ASP A 131 1.70 23.82 -7.84
C ASP A 131 1.89 22.31 -8.04
N TRP A 132 1.67 21.86 -9.26
CA TRP A 132 1.85 20.47 -9.65
C TRP A 132 3.32 20.05 -9.64
N ASP A 133 4.23 20.92 -10.01
CA ASP A 133 5.64 20.58 -10.12
C ASP A 133 6.22 20.16 -8.77
N THR A 134 5.95 20.90 -7.71
CA THR A 134 6.39 20.55 -6.36
C THR A 134 5.76 19.21 -5.90
N PHE A 135 4.48 19.00 -6.15
CA PHE A 135 3.82 17.74 -5.76
C PHE A 135 4.35 16.54 -6.54
N LEU A 136 4.46 16.65 -7.86
CA LEU A 136 4.91 15.55 -8.72
C LEU A 136 6.39 15.21 -8.48
N ALA A 137 7.23 16.21 -8.21
CA ALA A 137 8.62 15.97 -7.82
C ALA A 137 8.70 15.21 -6.49
N PHE A 138 7.97 15.66 -5.46
CA PHE A 138 7.87 14.97 -4.17
C PHE A 138 7.35 13.53 -4.33
N PHE A 139 6.27 13.36 -5.10
CA PHE A 139 5.65 12.06 -5.35
C PHE A 139 6.61 11.09 -6.06
N SER A 140 7.29 11.55 -7.11
CA SER A 140 8.26 10.74 -7.86
C SER A 140 9.46 10.32 -7.00
N GLN A 141 9.96 11.23 -6.15
CA GLN A 141 11.00 10.89 -5.16
C GLN A 141 10.52 9.79 -4.19
N GLY A 142 9.27 9.90 -3.74
CA GLY A 142 8.65 8.89 -2.87
C GLY A 142 8.57 7.52 -3.53
N LEU A 143 8.14 7.47 -4.79
CA LEU A 143 8.09 6.22 -5.55
C LEU A 143 9.49 5.63 -5.78
N ALA A 144 10.48 6.43 -6.13
CA ALA A 144 11.86 5.98 -6.31
C ALA A 144 12.45 5.40 -5.02
N ALA A 145 12.22 6.08 -3.89
CA ALA A 145 12.66 5.61 -2.57
C ALA A 145 11.94 4.30 -2.18
N ALA A 146 10.62 4.23 -2.39
CA ALA A 146 9.83 3.04 -2.12
C ALA A 146 10.27 1.85 -2.99
N ALA A 147 10.53 2.06 -4.28
CA ALA A 147 11.03 1.03 -5.19
C ALA A 147 12.39 0.49 -4.75
N THR A 148 13.30 1.40 -4.37
CA THR A 148 14.62 1.04 -3.85
C THR A 148 14.51 0.22 -2.56
N SER A 149 13.68 0.64 -1.61
CA SER A 149 13.43 -0.06 -0.35
C SER A 149 12.82 -1.44 -0.60
N THR A 150 11.79 -1.52 -1.44
CA THR A 150 11.14 -2.79 -1.81
C THR A 150 12.14 -3.76 -2.43
N ARG A 151 12.96 -3.28 -3.38
CA ARG A 151 14.00 -4.10 -4.00
C ARG A 151 14.98 -4.65 -2.96
N HIS A 152 15.46 -3.83 -2.03
CA HIS A 152 16.37 -4.27 -0.96
C HIS A 152 15.72 -5.33 -0.06
N GLN A 153 14.46 -5.13 0.32
CA GLN A 153 13.71 -6.09 1.15
C GLN A 153 13.54 -7.43 0.43
N MET A 154 13.20 -7.40 -0.86
CA MET A 154 13.04 -8.63 -1.65
C MET A 154 14.37 -9.39 -1.80
N LEU A 155 15.49 -8.69 -2.05
CA LEU A 155 16.81 -9.31 -2.13
C LEU A 155 17.25 -9.88 -0.78
N ALA A 156 16.98 -9.18 0.32
CA ALA A 156 17.27 -9.66 1.67
C ALA A 156 16.43 -10.92 2.00
N LEU A 157 15.15 -10.93 1.63
CA LEU A 157 14.29 -12.10 1.81
C LEU A 157 14.78 -13.29 0.99
N ALA A 158 15.17 -13.09 -0.26
CA ALA A 158 15.72 -14.15 -1.11
C ALA A 158 17.03 -14.70 -0.54
N ALA A 159 17.91 -13.84 -0.04
CA ALA A 159 19.17 -14.26 0.61
C ALA A 159 18.90 -15.04 1.91
N ALA A 160 17.99 -14.59 2.75
CA ALA A 160 17.58 -15.29 3.96
C ALA A 160 16.97 -16.66 3.65
N HIS A 161 16.10 -16.75 2.64
CA HIS A 161 15.52 -17.99 2.16
C HIS A 161 16.59 -18.99 1.72
N GLN A 162 17.55 -18.55 0.92
CA GLN A 162 18.66 -19.40 0.48
C GLN A 162 19.53 -19.88 1.66
N SER A 163 19.86 -18.96 2.58
CA SER A 163 20.64 -19.29 3.79
C SER A 163 19.94 -20.32 4.68
N LEU A 164 18.62 -20.17 4.88
CA LEU A 164 17.83 -21.15 5.64
C LEU A 164 17.88 -22.54 4.98
N LYS A 165 17.74 -22.61 3.66
CA LYS A 165 17.85 -23.87 2.92
C LYS A 165 19.24 -24.51 3.07
N GLU A 166 20.30 -23.72 3.04
CA GLU A 166 21.66 -24.21 3.24
C GLU A 166 21.88 -24.73 4.68
N THR A 167 21.36 -24.00 5.68
CA THR A 167 21.39 -24.42 7.09
C THR A 167 20.69 -25.77 7.27
N VAL A 168 19.51 -25.93 6.68
CA VAL A 168 18.75 -27.20 6.73
C VAL A 168 19.51 -28.33 6.04
N ARG A 169 20.11 -28.09 4.87
CA ARG A 169 20.91 -29.12 4.16
C ARG A 169 22.14 -29.54 4.94
N ALA A 170 22.80 -28.61 5.64
CA ALA A 170 23.97 -28.88 6.45
C ALA A 170 23.67 -29.55 7.80
N SER A 171 22.41 -29.48 8.26
CA SER A 171 21.94 -30.04 9.52
C SER A 171 21.83 -31.58 9.47
N SER A 172 21.59 -32.20 10.64
CA SER A 172 21.26 -33.62 10.75
C SER A 172 19.83 -33.97 10.38
N LEU A 173 18.99 -32.98 10.04
CA LEU A 173 17.58 -33.16 9.72
C LEU A 173 17.42 -33.93 8.39
N ARG A 174 16.81 -35.11 8.46
CA ARG A 174 16.63 -36.02 7.31
C ARG A 174 15.17 -36.08 6.80
N SER A 175 14.37 -35.05 7.06
CA SER A 175 13.00 -35.00 6.57
C SER A 175 12.96 -34.57 5.09
N ALA A 176 12.25 -35.34 4.26
CA ALA A 176 12.02 -34.96 2.86
C ALA A 176 11.25 -33.65 2.74
N HIS A 177 10.45 -33.28 3.74
CA HIS A 177 9.64 -32.05 3.75
C HIS A 177 10.33 -30.86 4.43
N ALA A 178 11.59 -30.96 4.83
CA ALA A 178 12.28 -29.88 5.55
C ALA A 178 12.44 -28.63 4.69
N LEU A 179 12.83 -28.80 3.42
CA LEU A 179 13.00 -27.69 2.48
C LEU A 179 11.64 -27.10 2.05
N ASP A 180 10.62 -27.96 1.89
CA ASP A 180 9.26 -27.52 1.57
C ASP A 180 8.67 -26.68 2.71
N LEU A 181 8.99 -27.02 3.98
CA LEU A 181 8.58 -26.21 5.12
C LEU A 181 9.28 -24.85 5.15
N VAL A 182 10.56 -24.76 4.75
CA VAL A 182 11.25 -23.47 4.60
C VAL A 182 10.55 -22.62 3.53
N ASP A 183 10.24 -23.20 2.37
CA ASP A 183 9.51 -22.50 1.29
C ASP A 183 8.15 -22.01 1.77
N PHE A 184 7.42 -22.87 2.47
CA PHE A 184 6.13 -22.52 3.05
C PHE A 184 6.23 -21.39 4.10
N ALA A 185 7.22 -21.45 5.00
CA ALA A 185 7.40 -20.47 6.06
C ALA A 185 7.78 -19.08 5.51
N VAL A 186 8.64 -19.02 4.49
CA VAL A 186 9.01 -17.77 3.83
C VAL A 186 7.79 -17.14 3.11
N ALA A 187 6.98 -17.98 2.47
CA ALA A 187 5.74 -17.51 1.81
C ALA A 187 4.62 -17.13 2.80
N ASN A 188 4.68 -17.61 4.04
CA ASN A 188 3.65 -17.43 5.06
C ASN A 188 4.29 -16.98 6.39
N PRO A 189 4.59 -15.69 6.59
CA PRO A 189 5.28 -15.18 7.78
C PRO A 189 4.55 -15.47 9.11
N SER A 190 3.28 -15.83 9.05
CA SER A 190 2.47 -16.25 10.19
C SER A 190 1.63 -17.46 9.82
N PHE A 191 1.86 -18.58 10.48
CA PHE A 191 1.13 -19.81 10.20
C PHE A 191 0.89 -20.65 11.46
N THR A 192 -0.03 -21.61 11.34
CA THR A 192 -0.28 -22.64 12.36
C THR A 192 0.23 -23.99 11.87
N VAL A 193 0.52 -24.90 12.78
CA VAL A 193 0.89 -26.29 12.45
C VAL A 193 -0.15 -26.98 11.56
N ARG A 194 -1.45 -26.66 11.73
CA ARG A 194 -2.51 -27.18 10.85
C ARG A 194 -2.40 -26.70 9.40
N LYS A 195 -1.92 -25.48 9.18
CA LYS A 195 -1.65 -24.99 7.81
C LYS A 195 -0.46 -25.74 7.19
N VAL A 196 0.56 -26.04 7.98
CA VAL A 196 1.72 -26.86 7.53
C VAL A 196 1.27 -28.28 7.20
N GLU A 197 0.47 -28.93 8.08
CA GLU A 197 -0.15 -30.26 7.85
C GLU A 197 -0.85 -30.29 6.48
N ALA A 198 -1.72 -29.32 6.23
CA ALA A 198 -2.48 -29.23 4.99
C ALA A 198 -1.61 -28.95 3.76
N ALA A 199 -0.65 -28.03 3.87
CA ALA A 199 0.20 -27.61 2.75
C ALA A 199 1.20 -28.71 2.33
N LEU A 200 1.75 -29.46 3.30
CA LEU A 200 2.73 -30.50 3.04
C LEU A 200 2.11 -31.90 2.89
N GLY A 201 0.80 -32.07 3.12
CA GLY A 201 0.12 -33.36 3.02
C GLY A 201 0.61 -34.41 4.04
N ILE A 202 1.05 -33.97 5.21
CA ILE A 202 1.60 -34.84 6.29
C ILE A 202 0.67 -34.77 7.50
N SER A 203 0.81 -35.75 8.42
CA SER A 203 0.00 -35.73 9.65
C SER A 203 0.40 -34.59 10.58
N TYR A 204 -0.54 -34.15 11.45
CA TYR A 204 -0.32 -33.09 12.44
C TYR A 204 0.91 -33.35 13.30
N GLY A 205 1.09 -34.59 13.79
CA GLY A 205 2.25 -34.95 14.61
C GLY A 205 3.58 -34.79 13.87
N ARG A 206 3.63 -35.15 12.57
CA ARG A 206 4.80 -34.94 11.72
C ARG A 206 5.04 -33.44 11.47
N ALA A 207 4.01 -32.68 11.16
CA ALA A 207 4.10 -31.25 10.95
C ALA A 207 4.62 -30.52 12.21
N ASN A 208 4.07 -30.87 13.39
CA ASN A 208 4.49 -30.30 14.66
C ASN A 208 5.96 -30.64 14.99
N GLY A 209 6.36 -31.90 14.82
CA GLY A 209 7.73 -32.32 15.02
C GLY A 209 8.72 -31.64 14.07
N LEU A 210 8.34 -31.46 12.81
CA LEU A 210 9.17 -30.79 11.80
C LEU A 210 9.35 -29.30 12.09
N VAL A 211 8.27 -28.61 12.50
CA VAL A 211 8.34 -27.20 12.93
C VAL A 211 9.28 -27.05 14.14
N ALA A 212 9.15 -27.92 15.15
CA ALA A 212 10.02 -27.89 16.33
C ALA A 212 11.50 -28.10 15.93
N GLN A 213 11.80 -29.12 15.12
CA GLN A 213 13.15 -29.40 14.65
C GLN A 213 13.78 -28.24 13.85
N LEU A 214 13.00 -27.55 13.01
CA LEU A 214 13.50 -26.37 12.30
C LEU A 214 13.72 -25.19 13.24
N THR A 215 12.89 -25.01 14.25
CA THR A 215 13.08 -23.98 15.27
C THR A 215 14.37 -24.21 16.09
N ASP A 216 14.73 -25.46 16.35
CA ASP A 216 15.97 -25.83 17.09
C ASP A 216 17.24 -25.62 16.25
N ILE A 217 17.15 -25.59 14.94
CA ILE A 217 18.29 -25.36 14.03
C ILE A 217 18.60 -23.84 13.91
N GLY A 218 17.67 -22.95 14.24
CA GLY A 218 17.79 -21.49 14.13
C GLY A 218 16.97 -20.97 12.97
#